data_da112ae26499e42a2ee63782ed61a8c0
#
_entry.id   da112ae26499e42a2ee63782ed61a8c0
#
_cell.length_a   1.000
_cell.length_b   1.000
_cell.length_c   1.000
_cell.angle_alpha   90.00
_cell.angle_beta   90.00
_cell.angle_gamma   90.00
#
_symmetry.space_group_name_H-M   'P 1'
#
loop_
_entity.id
_entity.type
_entity.pdbx_description
1 polymer ?
#
loop_
_entity_poly.entity_id
_entity_poly.type
_entity_poly.pdbx_seq_one_letter_code
_entity_poly.pdbx_strand_id
1 'polypeptide(L)'
;MVIAFGSFNMPPGGLNKLPNVDYLVWMDMQVNTVANNPALSGIDGLEWWTSSQSDEETVRWVGKLYRHYAIEGRTNLLTKPDPLFLSHIQNADFEKGTEGWTLSAAEKESIAVKSFPRYGRIEGRYMGLGRPADPEHIGDSFLCMKRSDKGPNTFSQTISNLKPGRLYSMKMFSCDYNDLVNAEAKKLEEANKFTGAVEIEGVDVDKKRSFTEMYASNPEPRTPVWITYHWKVFRARGTTARLIVSDWPNENQPGVSVGLEQTFNFLEIQPYRE
;
A
#
# COMPACT_ATOMS: atom_id res chain seq x y z
N MET A 1 27.77 -17.07 10.85
CA MET A 1 26.28 -17.03 10.98
C MET A 1 25.77 -15.88 10.13
N VAL A 2 24.79 -16.12 9.26
CA VAL A 2 24.12 -15.09 8.48
C VAL A 2 22.72 -14.87 9.05
N ILE A 3 22.30 -13.61 9.18
CA ILE A 3 20.95 -13.28 9.64
C ILE A 3 20.13 -12.83 8.43
N ALA A 4 19.02 -13.50 8.18
CA ALA A 4 18.07 -13.15 7.13
C ALA A 4 16.93 -12.29 7.69
N PHE A 5 16.67 -11.15 7.03
CA PHE A 5 15.51 -10.30 7.28
C PHE A 5 14.44 -10.55 6.23
N GLY A 6 13.19 -10.70 6.66
CA GLY A 6 12.06 -10.86 5.75
C GLY A 6 11.46 -9.52 5.33
N SER A 7 11.13 -9.39 4.04
CA SER A 7 10.31 -8.27 3.54
C SER A 7 8.85 -8.62 3.47
N PHE A 8 8.51 -9.85 3.76
CA PHE A 8 7.16 -10.36 3.61
C PHE A 8 6.47 -10.54 4.95
N ASN A 9 5.19 -10.54 4.85
CA ASN A 9 4.31 -10.73 5.96
C ASN A 9 4.34 -12.18 6.46
N MET A 10 4.88 -12.39 7.63
CA MET A 10 4.84 -13.71 8.29
C MET A 10 3.83 -13.68 9.44
N PRO A 11 2.80 -14.53 9.42
CA PRO A 11 1.95 -14.73 10.57
C PRO A 11 2.65 -15.58 11.63
N PRO A 12 2.21 -15.58 12.90
CA PRO A 12 1.37 -14.59 13.55
C PRO A 12 2.18 -13.54 14.32
N GLY A 13 1.76 -12.30 14.27
CA GLY A 13 2.30 -11.28 15.17
C GLY A 13 3.26 -10.25 14.56
N GLY A 14 3.40 -10.21 13.23
CA GLY A 14 4.18 -9.16 12.55
C GLY A 14 3.55 -7.78 12.68
N LEU A 15 4.36 -6.73 12.81
CA LEU A 15 3.91 -5.32 12.86
C LEU A 15 3.21 -4.87 11.58
N ASN A 16 3.43 -5.55 10.49
CA ASN A 16 2.79 -5.34 9.20
C ASN A 16 1.29 -5.72 9.16
N LYS A 17 0.74 -6.31 10.22
CA LYS A 17 -0.71 -6.41 10.42
C LYS A 17 -1.38 -5.04 10.66
N LEU A 18 -0.61 -4.05 11.06
CA LEU A 18 -1.11 -2.73 11.40
C LEU A 18 -1.01 -1.81 10.17
N PRO A 19 -2.13 -1.25 9.70
CA PRO A 19 -2.17 -0.43 8.49
C PRO A 19 -1.39 0.89 8.59
N ASN A 20 -1.06 1.29 9.80
CA ASN A 20 -0.42 2.55 10.12
C ASN A 20 1.04 2.42 10.56
N VAL A 21 1.69 1.30 10.28
CA VAL A 21 3.12 1.11 10.58
C VAL A 21 3.97 1.50 9.38
N ASP A 22 4.95 2.37 9.58
CA ASP A 22 6.02 2.61 8.60
C ASP A 22 6.96 1.40 8.61
N TYR A 23 6.77 0.51 7.66
CA TYR A 23 7.54 -0.72 7.54
C TYR A 23 9.03 -0.46 7.34
N LEU A 24 9.40 0.62 6.67
CA LEU A 24 10.80 0.98 6.42
C LEU A 24 11.50 1.44 7.71
N VAL A 25 10.76 2.12 8.59
CA VAL A 25 11.24 2.43 9.96
C VAL A 25 11.42 1.14 10.77
N TRP A 26 10.46 0.24 10.69
CA TRP A 26 10.55 -1.04 11.39
C TRP A 26 11.75 -1.88 10.94
N MET A 27 12.03 -1.91 9.64
CA MET A 27 13.21 -2.58 9.11
C MET A 27 14.51 -1.97 9.65
N ASP A 28 14.60 -0.64 9.69
CA ASP A 28 15.76 0.07 10.27
C ASP A 28 15.95 -0.31 11.74
N MET A 29 14.88 -0.35 12.52
CA MET A 29 14.93 -0.77 13.92
C MET A 29 15.42 -2.21 14.08
N GLN A 30 15.00 -3.13 13.21
CA GLN A 30 15.46 -4.52 13.26
C GLN A 30 16.96 -4.63 12.98
N VAL A 31 17.44 -4.02 11.89
CA VAL A 31 18.87 -4.05 11.54
C VAL A 31 19.70 -3.34 12.61
N ASN A 32 19.19 -2.22 13.13
CA ASN A 32 19.82 -1.50 14.23
C ASN A 32 19.99 -2.37 15.49
N THR A 33 18.96 -3.14 15.84
CA THR A 33 18.99 -4.06 16.98
C THR A 33 20.07 -5.13 16.80
N VAL A 34 20.22 -5.69 15.60
CA VAL A 34 21.28 -6.66 15.30
C VAL A 34 22.65 -6.00 15.37
N ALA A 35 22.80 -4.82 14.77
CA ALA A 35 24.09 -4.10 14.73
C ALA A 35 24.60 -3.67 16.14
N ASN A 36 23.67 -3.44 17.07
CA ASN A 36 23.98 -3.02 18.44
C ASN A 36 23.98 -4.15 19.46
N ASN A 37 23.72 -5.39 19.07
CA ASN A 37 23.71 -6.51 20.00
C ASN A 37 25.09 -7.16 20.11
N PRO A 38 25.78 -7.05 21.28
CA PRO A 38 27.10 -7.63 21.45
C PRO A 38 27.16 -9.16 21.25
N ALA A 39 26.04 -9.86 21.51
CA ALA A 39 25.95 -11.31 21.29
C ALA A 39 25.97 -11.71 19.82
N LEU A 40 25.74 -10.76 18.92
CA LEU A 40 25.73 -10.94 17.47
C LEU A 40 27.00 -10.34 16.82
N SER A 41 27.98 -9.88 17.61
CA SER A 41 29.24 -9.41 17.05
C SER A 41 29.97 -10.58 16.38
N GLY A 42 30.48 -10.36 15.16
CA GLY A 42 31.15 -11.39 14.37
C GLY A 42 30.21 -12.25 13.52
N ILE A 43 28.99 -11.80 13.27
CA ILE A 43 28.16 -12.41 12.21
C ILE A 43 28.82 -12.19 10.84
N ASP A 44 28.72 -13.20 9.97
CA ASP A 44 29.37 -13.15 8.64
C ASP A 44 28.62 -12.26 7.65
N GLY A 45 27.32 -11.99 7.88
CA GLY A 45 26.54 -11.16 6.97
C GLY A 45 25.07 -11.04 7.31
N LEU A 46 24.42 -10.13 6.56
CA LEU A 46 22.99 -9.89 6.56
C LEU A 46 22.43 -10.31 5.20
N GLU A 47 21.33 -11.01 5.19
CA GLU A 47 20.60 -11.43 4.00
C GLU A 47 19.21 -10.80 3.99
N TRP A 48 18.72 -10.51 2.79
CA TRP A 48 17.37 -10.02 2.55
C TRP A 48 16.53 -11.09 1.85
N TRP A 49 15.50 -11.56 2.51
CA TRP A 49 14.56 -12.51 1.94
C TRP A 49 13.20 -11.82 1.74
N THR A 50 12.67 -11.64 0.61
CA THR A 50 13.12 -11.83 -0.76
C THR A 50 12.71 -10.60 -1.56
N SER A 51 13.56 -10.15 -2.49
CA SER A 51 13.30 -8.96 -3.31
C SER A 51 12.10 -9.13 -4.25
N SER A 52 11.73 -10.35 -4.63
CA SER A 52 10.59 -10.63 -5.52
C SER A 52 9.22 -10.27 -4.93
N GLN A 53 9.16 -9.96 -3.64
CA GLN A 53 7.94 -9.54 -2.95
C GLN A 53 8.06 -8.11 -2.40
N SER A 54 9.00 -7.34 -2.92
CA SER A 54 9.29 -5.99 -2.45
C SER A 54 9.19 -5.00 -3.60
N ASP A 55 8.68 -3.82 -3.31
CA ASP A 55 8.72 -2.70 -4.24
C ASP A 55 10.14 -2.11 -4.38
N GLU A 56 10.33 -1.28 -5.39
CA GLU A 56 11.62 -0.64 -5.66
C GLU A 56 12.12 0.22 -4.49
N GLU A 57 11.22 0.93 -3.81
CA GLU A 57 11.57 1.75 -2.63
C GLU A 57 12.14 0.88 -1.52
N THR A 58 11.49 -0.25 -1.23
CA THR A 58 11.93 -1.23 -0.22
C THR A 58 13.30 -1.82 -0.57
N VAL A 59 13.51 -2.22 -1.83
CA VAL A 59 14.79 -2.78 -2.26
C VAL A 59 15.92 -1.74 -2.12
N ARG A 60 15.69 -0.50 -2.56
CA ARG A 60 16.67 0.59 -2.39
C ARG A 60 16.93 0.87 -0.90
N TRP A 61 15.90 0.85 -0.09
CA TRP A 61 16.00 1.05 1.35
C TRP A 61 16.88 0.00 2.03
N VAL A 62 16.69 -1.27 1.69
CA VAL A 62 17.57 -2.35 2.17
C VAL A 62 19.03 -2.10 1.83
N GLY A 63 19.32 -1.70 0.60
CA GLY A 63 20.67 -1.35 0.20
C GLY A 63 21.30 -0.24 1.06
N LYS A 64 20.50 0.77 1.44
CA LYS A 64 20.93 1.84 2.35
C LYS A 64 21.16 1.35 3.76
N LEU A 65 20.27 0.50 4.29
CA LEU A 65 20.44 -0.10 5.61
C LEU A 65 21.73 -0.92 5.69
N TYR A 66 21.98 -1.76 4.71
CA TYR A 66 23.18 -2.59 4.69
C TYR A 66 24.45 -1.75 4.56
N ARG A 67 24.45 -0.73 3.73
CA ARG A 67 25.56 0.21 3.66
C ARG A 67 25.83 0.86 5.01
N HIS A 68 24.80 1.42 5.65
CA HIS A 68 24.87 2.14 6.91
C HIS A 68 25.42 1.27 8.05
N TYR A 69 24.83 0.09 8.25
CA TYR A 69 25.17 -0.77 9.39
C TYR A 69 26.36 -1.70 9.10
N ALA A 70 26.36 -2.39 7.96
CA ALA A 70 27.34 -3.42 7.70
C ALA A 70 28.63 -2.89 7.06
N ILE A 71 28.57 -1.89 6.18
CA ILE A 71 29.74 -1.37 5.47
C ILE A 71 30.36 -0.20 6.24
N GLU A 72 29.55 0.77 6.69
CA GLU A 72 30.01 1.97 7.39
C GLU A 72 30.14 1.76 8.90
N GLY A 73 29.65 0.65 9.43
CA GLY A 73 29.71 0.31 10.86
C GLY A 73 28.99 1.28 11.78
N ARG A 74 27.97 1.95 11.27
CA ARG A 74 27.20 2.89 12.08
C ARG A 74 26.22 2.18 12.98
N THR A 75 25.87 2.79 14.11
CA THR A 75 25.02 2.18 15.15
C THR A 75 23.76 2.99 15.46
N ASN A 76 23.61 4.17 14.88
CA ASN A 76 22.42 4.99 15.04
C ASN A 76 21.35 4.67 13.99
N LEU A 77 20.08 4.81 14.35
CA LEU A 77 18.96 4.67 13.42
C LEU A 77 19.07 5.66 12.25
N LEU A 78 18.90 5.16 11.04
CA LEU A 78 18.87 5.94 9.81
C LEU A 78 17.56 6.75 9.68
N THR A 79 16.48 6.23 10.25
CA THR A 79 15.14 6.84 10.20
C THR A 79 14.85 7.85 11.29
N LYS A 80 15.76 8.07 12.23
CA LYS A 80 15.56 9.07 13.27
C LYS A 80 15.43 10.48 12.64
N PRO A 81 14.41 11.28 12.92
CA PRO A 81 13.39 11.17 13.99
C PRO A 81 12.00 10.74 13.48
N ASP A 82 11.89 9.84 12.51
CA ASP A 82 10.60 9.45 11.96
C ASP A 82 9.85 8.49 12.90
N PRO A 83 8.54 8.68 13.08
CA PRO A 83 7.74 7.79 13.92
C PRO A 83 7.53 6.44 13.24
N LEU A 84 7.46 5.39 14.05
CA LEU A 84 7.08 4.06 13.58
C LEU A 84 5.62 4.02 13.09
N PHE A 85 4.73 4.78 13.76
CA PHE A 85 3.32 4.80 13.41
C PHE A 85 3.00 5.97 12.49
N LEU A 86 2.42 5.64 11.34
CA LEU A 86 1.93 6.62 10.39
C LEU A 86 0.63 7.24 10.90
N SER A 87 0.48 8.54 10.71
CA SER A 87 -0.69 9.31 11.15
C SER A 87 -1.23 10.23 10.05
N HIS A 88 -0.86 9.92 8.79
CA HIS A 88 -1.21 10.77 7.66
C HIS A 88 -2.64 10.53 7.18
N ILE A 89 -3.10 9.29 7.26
CA ILE A 89 -4.45 8.84 6.86
C ILE A 89 -5.10 8.04 7.98
N GLN A 90 -6.41 8.15 8.13
CA GLN A 90 -7.20 7.40 9.09
C GLN A 90 -7.97 6.28 8.39
N ASN A 91 -8.17 5.15 9.09
CA ASN A 91 -8.97 4.03 8.59
C ASN A 91 -8.60 3.62 7.16
N ALA A 92 -7.30 3.43 6.94
CA ALA A 92 -6.70 3.19 5.62
C ALA A 92 -7.07 1.84 5.01
N ASP A 93 -7.65 0.96 5.80
CA ASP A 93 -8.05 -0.41 5.48
C ASP A 93 -9.56 -0.64 5.55
N PHE A 94 -10.33 0.42 5.79
CA PHE A 94 -11.80 0.38 5.90
C PHE A 94 -12.37 -0.59 6.95
N GLU A 95 -11.56 -1.04 7.92
CA GLU A 95 -12.03 -1.92 9.00
C GLU A 95 -13.06 -1.22 9.92
N LYS A 96 -13.06 0.12 9.94
CA LYS A 96 -14.06 0.93 10.63
C LYS A 96 -15.12 1.48 9.67
N GLY A 97 -15.45 0.74 8.62
CA GLY A 97 -16.36 1.21 7.59
C GLY A 97 -15.84 2.46 6.87
N THR A 98 -16.66 3.50 6.80
CA THR A 98 -16.30 4.75 6.11
C THR A 98 -15.81 5.85 7.05
N GLU A 99 -15.49 5.53 8.31
CA GLU A 99 -15.01 6.52 9.28
C GLU A 99 -13.79 7.28 8.74
N GLY A 100 -13.82 8.60 8.81
CA GLY A 100 -12.75 9.48 8.32
C GLY A 100 -12.75 9.72 6.81
N TRP A 101 -13.59 9.03 6.05
CA TRP A 101 -13.69 9.18 4.59
C TRP A 101 -14.91 10.01 4.19
N THR A 102 -14.74 10.90 3.22
CA THR A 102 -15.81 11.61 2.54
C THR A 102 -16.15 10.88 1.26
N LEU A 103 -17.40 10.46 1.12
CA LEU A 103 -17.90 9.74 -0.05
C LEU A 103 -18.85 10.63 -0.86
N SER A 104 -18.73 10.58 -2.19
CA SER A 104 -19.72 11.13 -3.12
C SER A 104 -20.15 10.01 -4.06
N ALA A 105 -21.34 9.47 -3.82
CA ALA A 105 -21.92 8.41 -4.60
C ALA A 105 -22.71 8.96 -5.79
N ALA A 106 -22.46 8.46 -6.99
CA ALA A 106 -23.22 8.80 -8.19
C ALA A 106 -24.66 8.33 -8.11
N GLU A 107 -24.88 7.21 -7.43
CA GLU A 107 -26.20 6.60 -7.21
C GLU A 107 -26.27 5.99 -5.80
N LYS A 108 -27.50 5.75 -5.35
CA LYS A 108 -27.71 5.03 -4.10
C LYS A 108 -26.96 3.68 -4.13
N GLU A 109 -26.19 3.40 -3.10
CA GLU A 109 -25.44 2.13 -2.94
C GLU A 109 -24.32 1.91 -3.98
N SER A 110 -23.96 2.92 -4.79
CA SER A 110 -22.84 2.78 -5.72
C SER A 110 -21.44 2.82 -5.04
N ILE A 111 -21.40 3.21 -3.76
CA ILE A 111 -20.21 3.09 -2.90
C ILE A 111 -20.61 2.34 -1.63
N ALA A 112 -19.88 1.30 -1.29
CA ALA A 112 -20.09 0.54 -0.06
C ALA A 112 -18.78 -0.06 0.46
N VAL A 113 -18.67 -0.20 1.78
CA VAL A 113 -17.65 -1.07 2.36
C VAL A 113 -18.17 -2.50 2.30
N LYS A 114 -17.36 -3.36 1.72
CA LYS A 114 -17.60 -4.80 1.60
C LYS A 114 -16.45 -5.55 2.29
N SER A 115 -16.62 -6.85 2.47
CA SER A 115 -15.56 -7.73 2.92
C SER A 115 -15.53 -8.99 2.07
N PHE A 116 -14.36 -9.57 1.92
CA PHE A 116 -14.16 -10.84 1.24
C PHE A 116 -13.09 -11.65 2.00
N PRO A 117 -13.37 -12.88 2.39
CA PRO A 117 -12.42 -13.72 3.11
C PRO A 117 -11.09 -13.83 2.37
N ARG A 118 -9.99 -13.58 3.06
CA ARG A 118 -8.63 -13.60 2.51
C ARG A 118 -8.27 -12.45 1.57
N TYR A 119 -9.06 -11.37 1.52
CA TYR A 119 -8.72 -10.21 0.69
C TYR A 119 -7.31 -9.69 1.01
N GLY A 120 -6.99 -9.55 2.29
CA GLY A 120 -5.66 -9.15 2.74
C GLY A 120 -4.51 -10.04 2.27
N ARG A 121 -4.75 -11.33 2.03
CA ARG A 121 -3.77 -12.25 1.44
C ARG A 121 -3.49 -11.96 -0.03
N ILE A 122 -4.50 -11.59 -0.77
CA ILE A 122 -4.39 -11.34 -2.21
C ILE A 122 -3.46 -10.16 -2.45
N GLU A 123 -3.67 -9.07 -1.74
CA GLU A 123 -2.88 -7.85 -1.91
C GLU A 123 -1.52 -7.91 -1.24
N GLY A 124 -1.41 -8.65 -0.15
CA GLY A 124 -0.21 -8.68 0.65
C GLY A 124 1.00 -9.34 0.05
N ARG A 125 0.81 -10.14 -0.95
CA ARG A 125 1.90 -10.97 -1.49
C ARG A 125 2.95 -10.17 -2.26
N TYR A 126 2.55 -9.10 -2.92
CA TYR A 126 3.46 -8.38 -3.82
C TYR A 126 4.22 -7.24 -3.18
N MET A 127 3.73 -6.71 -2.07
CA MET A 127 4.22 -5.43 -1.58
C MET A 127 4.78 -5.45 -0.16
N GLY A 128 4.91 -6.61 0.44
CA GLY A 128 5.32 -6.69 1.85
C GLY A 128 4.33 -6.03 2.82
N LEU A 129 3.22 -5.53 2.33
CA LEU A 129 2.12 -4.96 3.12
C LEU A 129 1.08 -5.99 3.50
N GLY A 130 1.30 -7.22 3.04
CA GLY A 130 0.36 -8.30 3.14
C GLY A 130 -0.02 -8.67 4.53
N ARG A 131 -1.32 -8.72 4.72
CA ARG A 131 -1.90 -9.25 5.92
C ARG A 131 -2.28 -10.70 5.68
N PRO A 132 -1.81 -11.64 6.51
CA PRO A 132 -2.34 -12.99 6.44
C PRO A 132 -3.84 -12.91 6.71
N ALA A 133 -4.62 -13.78 6.09
CA ALA A 133 -5.99 -14.00 6.52
C ALA A 133 -5.97 -14.26 8.01
N ASP A 134 -6.53 -13.32 8.76
CA ASP A 134 -6.69 -13.47 10.21
C ASP A 134 -7.94 -14.30 10.44
N PRO A 135 -7.94 -15.25 11.39
CA PRO A 135 -9.17 -15.90 11.83
C PRO A 135 -10.24 -14.90 12.29
N GLU A 136 -9.86 -13.69 12.67
CA GLU A 136 -10.75 -12.59 13.04
C GLU A 136 -11.15 -11.70 11.85
N HIS A 137 -10.83 -12.07 10.62
CA HIS A 137 -11.14 -11.33 9.39
C HIS A 137 -10.52 -9.92 9.27
N ILE A 138 -9.50 -9.61 10.03
CA ILE A 138 -8.80 -8.32 9.95
C ILE A 138 -8.07 -8.23 8.60
N GLY A 139 -8.32 -7.16 7.86
CA GLY A 139 -7.73 -6.90 6.53
C GLY A 139 -8.55 -7.45 5.36
N ASP A 140 -9.73 -7.98 5.64
CA ASP A 140 -10.65 -8.47 4.60
C ASP A 140 -11.65 -7.40 4.13
N SER A 141 -11.70 -6.24 4.79
CA SER A 141 -12.57 -5.11 4.42
C SER A 141 -11.96 -4.25 3.31
N PHE A 142 -12.78 -3.69 2.46
CA PHE A 142 -12.39 -2.76 1.39
C PHE A 142 -13.55 -1.86 0.98
N LEU A 143 -13.23 -0.69 0.40
CA LEU A 143 -14.22 0.12 -0.27
C LEU A 143 -14.49 -0.44 -1.67
N CYS A 144 -15.76 -0.57 -2.03
CA CYS A 144 -16.18 -1.00 -3.37
C CYS A 144 -16.96 0.13 -4.03
N MET A 145 -16.60 0.48 -5.27
CA MET A 145 -17.31 1.44 -6.10
C MET A 145 -17.87 0.74 -7.33
N LYS A 146 -19.19 0.90 -7.58
CA LYS A 146 -19.88 0.44 -8.79
C LYS A 146 -20.02 1.62 -9.75
N ARG A 147 -19.32 1.58 -10.85
CA ARG A 147 -19.32 2.65 -11.85
C ARG A 147 -20.70 2.90 -12.42
N SER A 148 -21.15 4.15 -12.37
CA SER A 148 -22.39 4.65 -12.94
C SER A 148 -22.12 5.44 -14.23
N ASP A 149 -23.14 5.59 -15.08
CA ASP A 149 -23.18 6.52 -16.20
C ASP A 149 -23.71 7.91 -15.82
N LYS A 150 -24.24 8.06 -14.58
CA LYS A 150 -24.82 9.32 -14.10
C LYS A 150 -23.82 10.30 -13.54
N GLY A 151 -22.64 9.80 -13.15
CA GLY A 151 -21.58 10.61 -12.58
C GLY A 151 -20.50 9.75 -11.92
N PRO A 152 -19.39 10.37 -11.51
CA PRO A 152 -18.33 9.67 -10.82
C PRO A 152 -18.72 9.33 -9.37
N ASN A 153 -18.32 8.15 -8.93
CA ASN A 153 -18.16 7.87 -7.52
C ASN A 153 -16.80 8.37 -7.08
N THR A 154 -16.75 9.01 -5.93
CA THR A 154 -15.49 9.45 -5.35
C THR A 154 -15.42 9.15 -3.86
N PHE A 155 -14.21 8.85 -3.38
CA PHE A 155 -13.89 8.92 -1.97
C PHE A 155 -12.66 9.78 -1.75
N SER A 156 -12.62 10.50 -0.64
CA SER A 156 -11.53 11.42 -0.35
C SER A 156 -11.27 11.54 1.14
N GLN A 157 -10.03 11.89 1.47
CA GLN A 157 -9.63 12.20 2.84
C GLN A 157 -8.53 13.26 2.86
N THR A 158 -8.49 14.05 3.92
CA THR A 158 -7.37 14.95 4.19
C THR A 158 -6.16 14.15 4.67
N ILE A 159 -5.07 14.27 3.95
CA ILE A 159 -3.76 13.80 4.40
C ILE A 159 -3.23 14.84 5.39
N SER A 160 -2.85 14.39 6.58
CA SER A 160 -2.41 15.26 7.67
C SER A 160 -0.95 15.01 8.07
N ASN A 161 -0.41 15.85 8.94
CA ASN A 161 0.91 15.68 9.53
C ASN A 161 2.07 15.59 8.51
N LEU A 162 1.90 16.21 7.37
CA LEU A 162 2.96 16.34 6.38
C LEU A 162 3.99 17.38 6.83
N LYS A 163 5.25 17.19 6.44
CA LYS A 163 6.32 18.18 6.59
C LYS A 163 6.53 18.89 5.26
N PRO A 164 6.31 20.22 5.16
CA PRO A 164 6.51 20.96 3.91
C PRO A 164 7.90 20.72 3.32
N GLY A 165 7.97 20.55 2.01
CA GLY A 165 9.20 20.27 1.27
C GLY A 165 9.66 18.81 1.29
N ARG A 166 9.11 17.94 2.14
CA ARG A 166 9.46 16.53 2.22
C ARG A 166 8.75 15.72 1.14
N LEU A 167 9.42 14.69 0.64
CA LEU A 167 8.83 13.67 -0.24
C LEU A 167 8.10 12.59 0.56
N TYR A 168 6.97 12.16 0.00
CA TYR A 168 6.14 11.09 0.49
C TYR A 168 5.77 10.16 -0.65
N SER A 169 5.48 8.90 -0.34
CA SER A 169 4.81 7.97 -1.24
C SER A 169 3.40 7.66 -0.74
N MET A 170 2.44 7.66 -1.66
CA MET A 170 1.11 7.11 -1.45
C MET A 170 1.02 5.81 -2.21
N LYS A 171 0.60 4.76 -1.52
CA LYS A 171 0.38 3.41 -2.06
C LYS A 171 -1.07 3.03 -1.86
N MET A 172 -1.67 2.36 -2.82
CA MET A 172 -3.04 1.87 -2.77
C MET A 172 -3.22 0.72 -3.75
N PHE A 173 -4.10 -0.20 -3.43
CA PHE A 173 -4.49 -1.29 -4.33
C PHE A 173 -5.94 -1.16 -4.76
N SER A 174 -6.20 -1.59 -5.99
CA SER A 174 -7.54 -1.80 -6.50
C SER A 174 -7.62 -3.08 -7.33
N CYS A 175 -8.79 -3.70 -7.39
CA CYS A 175 -9.04 -4.82 -8.29
C CYS A 175 -10.51 -4.86 -8.71
N ASP A 176 -10.80 -5.64 -9.77
CA ASP A 176 -12.15 -5.97 -10.14
C ASP A 176 -12.78 -6.88 -9.07
N TYR A 177 -13.91 -6.46 -8.51
CA TYR A 177 -14.61 -7.21 -7.47
C TYR A 177 -15.12 -8.57 -7.96
N ASN A 178 -15.57 -8.65 -9.21
CA ASN A 178 -16.05 -9.93 -9.77
C ASN A 178 -14.91 -10.93 -9.98
N ASP A 179 -13.73 -10.46 -10.41
CA ASP A 179 -12.54 -11.31 -10.54
C ASP A 179 -12.10 -11.83 -9.17
N LEU A 180 -12.20 -10.99 -8.15
CA LEU A 180 -11.91 -11.37 -6.77
C LEU A 180 -12.85 -12.47 -6.25
N VAL A 181 -14.16 -12.31 -6.46
CA VAL A 181 -15.17 -13.21 -5.91
C VAL A 181 -15.21 -14.55 -6.67
N ASN A 182 -15.10 -14.49 -7.98
CA ASN A 182 -15.18 -15.69 -8.83
C ASN A 182 -13.86 -16.46 -8.87
N ALA A 183 -12.75 -15.84 -8.47
CA ALA A 183 -11.42 -16.44 -8.48
C ALA A 183 -11.05 -17.09 -9.83
N GLU A 184 -11.58 -16.57 -10.93
CA GLU A 184 -11.28 -17.05 -12.27
C GLU A 184 -9.90 -16.58 -12.71
N ALA A 185 -9.07 -17.52 -13.15
CA ALA A 185 -7.79 -17.18 -13.75
C ALA A 185 -8.01 -16.50 -15.09
N LYS A 186 -7.71 -15.21 -15.16
CA LYS A 186 -7.74 -14.43 -16.39
C LYS A 186 -6.34 -14.16 -16.89
N LYS A 187 -6.19 -14.07 -18.20
CA LYS A 187 -4.98 -13.51 -18.80
C LYS A 187 -4.95 -11.98 -18.59
N LEU A 188 -3.78 -11.38 -18.67
CA LEU A 188 -3.62 -9.93 -18.47
C LEU A 188 -4.50 -9.12 -19.44
N GLU A 189 -4.63 -9.56 -20.68
CA GLU A 189 -5.42 -8.91 -21.71
C GLU A 189 -6.94 -8.96 -21.46
N GLU A 190 -7.38 -9.90 -20.63
CA GLU A 190 -8.78 -10.11 -20.24
C GLU A 190 -9.13 -9.38 -18.95
N ALA A 191 -8.12 -8.91 -18.21
CA ALA A 191 -8.33 -8.24 -16.94
C ALA A 191 -8.78 -6.78 -17.11
N ASN A 192 -9.71 -6.36 -16.27
CA ASN A 192 -10.17 -4.98 -16.25
C ASN A 192 -9.14 -4.06 -15.61
N LYS A 193 -8.53 -3.20 -16.42
CA LYS A 193 -7.61 -2.17 -15.92
C LYS A 193 -8.39 -1.10 -15.17
N PHE A 194 -7.76 -0.57 -14.12
CA PHE A 194 -8.27 0.63 -13.48
C PHE A 194 -8.24 1.81 -14.46
N THR A 195 -9.39 2.44 -14.67
CA THR A 195 -9.57 3.59 -15.57
C THR A 195 -10.11 4.82 -14.83
N GLY A 196 -9.97 4.87 -13.52
CA GLY A 196 -10.33 6.03 -12.70
C GLY A 196 -9.18 7.02 -12.54
N ALA A 197 -9.37 7.98 -11.65
CA ALA A 197 -8.38 8.98 -11.28
C ALA A 197 -7.96 8.82 -9.82
N VAL A 198 -6.67 9.02 -9.57
CA VAL A 198 -6.10 9.13 -8.21
C VAL A 198 -5.33 10.44 -8.16
N GLU A 199 -5.84 11.38 -7.40
CA GLU A 199 -5.32 12.74 -7.30
C GLU A 199 -4.92 13.10 -5.88
N ILE A 200 -3.89 13.92 -5.74
CA ILE A 200 -3.48 14.48 -4.46
C ILE A 200 -3.34 15.99 -4.65
N GLU A 201 -4.29 16.73 -4.10
CA GLU A 201 -4.30 18.18 -4.12
C GLU A 201 -3.37 18.75 -3.04
N GLY A 202 -2.81 19.93 -3.29
CA GLY A 202 -1.93 20.64 -2.34
C GLY A 202 -0.49 20.12 -2.31
N VAL A 203 -0.06 19.40 -3.36
CA VAL A 203 1.27 18.80 -3.45
C VAL A 203 1.89 18.99 -4.84
N ASP A 204 3.17 18.69 -4.98
CA ASP A 204 3.87 18.55 -6.25
C ASP A 204 4.11 17.07 -6.53
N VAL A 205 3.33 16.48 -7.44
CA VAL A 205 3.47 15.07 -7.81
C VAL A 205 4.70 14.85 -8.68
N ASP A 206 5.57 13.94 -8.27
CA ASP A 206 6.70 13.47 -9.08
C ASP A 206 6.22 12.40 -10.06
N LYS A 207 5.91 12.84 -11.29
CA LYS A 207 5.41 11.94 -12.34
C LYS A 207 6.42 10.88 -12.77
N LYS A 208 7.73 11.11 -12.59
CA LYS A 208 8.77 10.13 -12.99
C LYS A 208 8.87 8.96 -12.03
N ARG A 209 8.53 9.20 -10.78
CA ARG A 209 8.52 8.19 -9.71
C ARG A 209 7.14 7.64 -9.42
N SER A 210 6.11 8.12 -10.11
CA SER A 210 4.72 7.71 -9.91
C SER A 210 4.27 6.80 -11.04
N PHE A 211 3.55 5.74 -10.71
CA PHE A 211 3.00 4.81 -11.70
C PHE A 211 1.68 4.19 -11.24
N THR A 212 1.00 3.55 -12.16
CA THR A 212 -0.18 2.73 -11.91
C THR A 212 -0.06 1.50 -12.81
N GLU A 213 0.16 0.35 -12.21
CA GLU A 213 0.47 -0.89 -12.91
C GLU A 213 -0.34 -2.07 -12.39
N MET A 214 -0.60 -3.03 -13.27
CA MET A 214 -1.28 -4.27 -12.91
C MET A 214 -0.28 -5.38 -12.64
N TYR A 215 -0.55 -6.13 -11.59
CA TYR A 215 0.22 -7.30 -11.20
C TYR A 215 -0.71 -8.50 -11.00
N ALA A 216 -0.23 -9.68 -11.34
CA ALA A 216 -0.92 -10.91 -10.99
C ALA A 216 -0.73 -11.17 -9.49
N SER A 217 -1.81 -11.15 -8.74
CA SER A 217 -1.82 -11.69 -7.41
C SER A 217 -1.77 -13.22 -7.47
N ASN A 218 -1.23 -13.85 -6.45
CA ASN A 218 -1.17 -15.31 -6.40
C ASN A 218 -1.93 -15.81 -5.15
N PRO A 219 -3.27 -15.72 -5.19
CA PRO A 219 -4.10 -16.24 -4.10
C PRO A 219 -4.01 -17.76 -4.04
N GLU A 220 -4.20 -18.33 -2.87
CA GLU A 220 -4.49 -19.75 -2.74
C GLU A 220 -5.97 -20.01 -3.08
N PRO A 221 -6.28 -21.03 -3.89
CA PRO A 221 -5.39 -21.86 -4.68
C PRO A 221 -5.15 -21.31 -6.08
N ARG A 222 -3.93 -20.95 -6.38
CA ARG A 222 -3.27 -20.79 -7.68
C ARG A 222 -3.95 -20.03 -8.84
N THR A 223 -5.07 -19.40 -8.68
CA THR A 223 -5.69 -18.56 -9.70
C THR A 223 -5.28 -17.11 -9.50
N PRO A 224 -4.52 -16.50 -10.43
CA PRO A 224 -4.15 -15.12 -10.29
C PRO A 224 -5.37 -14.20 -10.41
N VAL A 225 -5.61 -13.39 -9.39
CA VAL A 225 -6.43 -12.19 -9.50
C VAL A 225 -5.53 -11.05 -9.93
N TRP A 226 -5.93 -10.27 -10.90
CA TRP A 226 -5.17 -9.10 -11.32
C TRP A 226 -5.50 -7.93 -10.41
N ILE A 227 -4.48 -7.39 -9.76
CA ILE A 227 -4.58 -6.21 -8.91
C ILE A 227 -3.86 -5.03 -9.57
N THR A 228 -4.38 -3.84 -9.37
CA THR A 228 -3.73 -2.61 -9.79
C THR A 228 -3.07 -1.95 -8.59
N TYR A 229 -1.80 -1.69 -8.70
CA TYR A 229 -1.02 -0.96 -7.72
C TYR A 229 -0.89 0.50 -8.14
N HIS A 230 -1.32 1.39 -7.26
CA HIS A 230 -1.23 2.82 -7.42
C HIS A 230 -0.11 3.35 -6.54
N TRP A 231 0.91 3.90 -7.16
CA TRP A 231 2.02 4.52 -6.47
C TRP A 231 2.15 5.97 -6.92
N LYS A 232 2.01 6.90 -5.98
CA LYS A 232 2.21 8.33 -6.22
C LYS A 232 3.30 8.84 -5.30
N VAL A 233 4.38 9.37 -5.87
CA VAL A 233 5.40 10.10 -5.11
C VAL A 233 5.11 11.58 -5.23
N PHE A 234 5.15 12.29 -4.13
CA PHE A 234 4.83 13.71 -4.11
C PHE A 234 5.64 14.47 -3.06
N ARG A 235 5.87 15.75 -3.33
CA ARG A 235 6.45 16.70 -2.38
C ARG A 235 5.33 17.51 -1.73
N ALA A 236 5.27 17.50 -0.42
CA ALA A 236 4.29 18.26 0.34
C ALA A 236 4.55 19.77 0.22
N ARG A 237 3.54 20.56 -0.12
CA ARG A 237 3.59 22.03 -0.12
C ARG A 237 3.27 22.60 1.26
N GLY A 238 2.42 21.91 2.02
CA GLY A 238 1.95 22.30 3.34
C GLY A 238 1.98 21.15 4.33
N THR A 239 1.34 21.35 5.47
CA THR A 239 1.18 20.31 6.50
C THR A 239 0.01 19.37 6.23
N THR A 240 -0.81 19.70 5.25
CA THR A 240 -1.97 18.92 4.80
C THR A 240 -2.02 18.85 3.28
N ALA A 241 -2.69 17.83 2.78
CA ALA A 241 -3.04 17.64 1.37
C ALA A 241 -4.42 16.95 1.32
N ARG A 242 -4.98 16.75 0.13
CA ARG A 242 -6.22 16.02 -0.03
C ARG A 242 -6.05 14.90 -1.04
N LEU A 243 -6.30 13.66 -0.63
CA LEU A 243 -6.41 12.51 -1.51
C LEU A 243 -7.82 12.42 -2.05
N ILE A 244 -7.97 12.26 -3.36
CA ILE A 244 -9.24 12.06 -4.06
C ILE A 244 -9.07 10.86 -4.99
N VAL A 245 -9.95 9.89 -4.87
CA VAL A 245 -10.02 8.74 -5.78
C VAL A 245 -11.39 8.74 -6.44
N SER A 246 -11.40 8.65 -7.77
CA SER A 246 -12.59 8.60 -8.61
C SER A 246 -12.59 7.32 -9.45
N ASP A 247 -13.76 6.72 -9.64
CA ASP A 247 -13.93 5.63 -10.60
C ASP A 247 -14.01 6.12 -12.06
N TRP A 248 -14.14 7.43 -12.29
CA TRP A 248 -14.04 8.04 -13.61
C TRP A 248 -12.64 8.62 -13.86
N PRO A 249 -12.12 8.57 -15.09
CA PRO A 249 -10.83 9.17 -15.44
C PRO A 249 -10.86 10.71 -15.42
N ASN A 250 -12.01 11.30 -15.63
CA ASN A 250 -12.27 12.74 -15.56
C ASN A 250 -13.79 12.99 -15.32
N GLU A 251 -14.18 14.21 -15.04
CA GLU A 251 -15.56 14.57 -14.69
C GLU A 251 -16.60 14.35 -15.82
N ASN A 252 -16.16 14.15 -17.04
CA ASN A 252 -17.03 14.15 -18.22
C ASN A 252 -17.29 12.75 -18.81
N GLN A 253 -16.55 11.74 -18.41
CA GLN A 253 -16.62 10.41 -19.02
C GLN A 253 -16.41 9.31 -18.00
N PRO A 254 -17.29 8.28 -17.99
CA PRO A 254 -17.14 7.13 -17.09
C PRO A 254 -15.92 6.25 -17.45
N GLY A 255 -15.30 6.45 -18.58
CA GLY A 255 -14.28 5.53 -19.10
C GLY A 255 -14.94 4.29 -19.71
N VAL A 256 -14.42 3.11 -19.38
CA VAL A 256 -14.95 1.82 -19.85
C VAL A 256 -15.85 1.18 -18.80
N SER A 257 -16.77 0.31 -19.26
CA SER A 257 -17.50 -0.65 -18.42
C SER A 257 -18.34 -0.03 -17.29
N VAL A 258 -19.40 0.70 -17.63
CA VAL A 258 -20.47 1.04 -16.68
C VAL A 258 -20.96 -0.24 -15.99
N GLY A 259 -21.19 -0.17 -14.68
CA GLY A 259 -21.56 -1.32 -13.86
C GLY A 259 -20.36 -2.11 -13.30
N LEU A 260 -19.12 -1.81 -13.72
CA LEU A 260 -17.92 -2.42 -13.15
C LEU A 260 -17.83 -2.07 -11.66
N GLU A 261 -17.60 -3.09 -10.84
CA GLU A 261 -17.32 -2.92 -9.41
C GLU A 261 -15.82 -3.06 -9.15
N GLN A 262 -15.24 -2.03 -8.56
CA GLN A 262 -13.81 -2.00 -8.20
C GLN A 262 -13.62 -1.86 -6.71
N THR A 263 -12.69 -2.64 -6.16
CA THR A 263 -12.29 -2.58 -4.76
C THR A 263 -11.12 -1.64 -4.58
N PHE A 264 -11.03 -1.01 -3.40
CA PHE A 264 -9.92 -0.13 -3.00
C PHE A 264 -9.55 -0.42 -1.56
N ASN A 265 -8.26 -0.61 -1.30
CA ASN A 265 -7.76 -0.82 0.06
C ASN A 265 -6.25 -0.55 0.17
N PHE A 266 -5.75 -0.75 1.40
CA PHE A 266 -4.34 -0.65 1.79
C PHE A 266 -3.72 0.68 1.35
N LEU A 267 -4.42 1.76 1.71
CA LEU A 267 -3.90 3.09 1.52
C LEU A 267 -2.80 3.35 2.53
N GLU A 268 -1.64 3.70 2.06
CA GLU A 268 -0.50 4.01 2.88
C GLU A 268 0.12 5.31 2.39
N ILE A 269 0.40 6.22 3.30
CA ILE A 269 1.18 7.43 3.03
C ILE A 269 2.33 7.45 4.02
N GLN A 270 3.52 7.35 3.49
CA GLN A 270 4.75 7.30 4.27
C GLN A 270 5.81 8.24 3.71
N PRO A 271 6.78 8.65 4.52
CA PRO A 271 7.95 9.35 4.02
C PRO A 271 8.66 8.53 2.94
N TYR A 272 8.85 9.13 1.76
CA TYR A 272 9.58 8.49 0.68
C TYR A 272 11.07 8.46 0.98
N ARG A 273 11.70 7.29 0.84
CA ARG A 273 13.11 7.05 1.14
C ARG A 273 13.92 7.08 -0.17
N GLU A 274 14.56 8.21 -0.47
CA GLU A 274 15.42 8.36 -1.66
C GLU A 274 16.67 7.50 -1.59
#